data_5195d81f6e2f2bc35a9bb4f8115d997d
#
_entry.id   5195d81f6e2f2bc35a9bb4f8115d997d
#
_cell.length_a   1.000
_cell.length_b   1.000
_cell.length_c   1.000
_cell.angle_alpha   90.00
_cell.angle_beta   90.00
_cell.angle_gamma   90.00
#
_symmetry.space_group_name_H-M   'P 1'
#
loop_
_entity.id
_entity.type
_entity.pdbx_description
1 polymer ?
#
loop_
_entity_poly.entity_id
_entity_poly.type
_entity_poly.pdbx_seq_one_letter_code
_entity_poly.pdbx_strand_id
1 'polypeptide(L)'
;MNDSQNEKEKNEKQIAFIICANDPLRLNECLMYLSFLKIPEGFTTDVITISDAPGMCAAYNAAMKESNAKYKVYLHQDVFIIDRDFLLKLLQIFESDRHIGMVGAIGTPRLDYTGIMWDMPLVGNLRNLKVYHRDFGFHENEIIDVDCIDGLLMATQVDVSWREDIFTSFDFYDISQSFEFKKRGYRVVVQDVADDGIVHDDGVVNVLNYERWRSIFVEQYKEFLMPVPYASSHGYNSSLEEFQNLYKRRDEYQKIFDDLTSFADSALASHDMKELYIFAKIVDSQMNICKYSNTVMSLYNVFLIVIKEMEAGEQVNFINDVHSVGEALEKFQKCRHMVMRQRFAVPGSYLKEAGEYLDRETS
;
A
#
# COMPACT_ATOMS: atom_id res chain seq x y z
N MET A 1 37.51 18.66 14.06
CA MET A 1 37.08 17.70 15.11
C MET A 1 36.52 16.52 14.38
N ASN A 2 37.18 15.36 14.49
CA ASN A 2 36.74 14.14 13.82
C ASN A 2 35.49 13.60 14.51
N ASP A 3 34.34 13.80 13.89
CA ASP A 3 33.16 12.99 14.15
C ASP A 3 33.31 11.65 13.42
N SER A 4 34.14 10.78 13.98
CA SER A 4 34.00 9.35 13.72
C SER A 4 32.75 8.90 14.49
N GLN A 5 31.56 9.16 13.91
CA GLN A 5 30.35 8.45 14.29
C GLN A 5 30.67 6.96 14.11
N ASN A 6 30.55 6.18 15.17
CA ASN A 6 30.60 4.74 15.17
C ASN A 6 29.49 4.24 14.22
N GLU A 7 29.79 4.08 12.93
CA GLU A 7 28.89 3.37 12.03
C GLU A 7 28.70 1.98 12.62
N LYS A 8 27.49 1.69 13.08
CA LYS A 8 27.12 0.35 13.55
C LYS A 8 27.45 -0.60 12.40
N GLU A 9 28.24 -1.63 12.69
CA GLU A 9 28.52 -2.67 11.70
C GLU A 9 27.20 -3.27 11.21
N LYS A 10 26.99 -3.26 9.89
CA LYS A 10 25.74 -3.72 9.30
C LYS A 10 25.60 -5.24 9.42
N ASN A 11 24.42 -5.67 9.82
CA ASN A 11 24.06 -7.08 9.80
C ASN A 11 23.62 -7.49 8.39
N GLU A 12 24.53 -8.16 7.67
CA GLU A 12 24.35 -8.61 6.27
C GLU A 12 23.18 -9.60 6.10
N LYS A 13 22.69 -10.21 7.19
CA LYS A 13 21.64 -11.23 7.21
C LYS A 13 20.38 -10.76 7.94
N GLN A 14 20.18 -9.45 8.03
CA GLN A 14 19.00 -8.87 8.64
C GLN A 14 18.22 -7.99 7.64
N ILE A 15 16.91 -8.12 7.69
CA ILE A 15 15.94 -7.30 6.92
C ILE A 15 15.07 -6.57 7.94
N ALA A 16 15.04 -5.24 7.88
CA ALA A 16 14.18 -4.42 8.73
C ALA A 16 12.99 -3.89 7.92
N PHE A 17 11.78 -4.13 8.40
CA PHE A 17 10.57 -3.45 7.92
C PHE A 17 10.39 -2.16 8.72
N ILE A 18 10.20 -1.05 8.04
CA ILE A 18 10.06 0.28 8.63
C ILE A 18 8.71 0.84 8.19
N ILE A 19 7.81 1.07 9.16
CA ILE A 19 6.42 1.45 8.91
C ILE A 19 6.09 2.72 9.69
N CYS A 20 5.70 3.79 9.00
CA CYS A 20 5.11 4.95 9.62
C CYS A 20 3.59 4.74 9.69
N ALA A 21 3.01 4.83 10.90
CA ALA A 21 1.63 4.42 11.14
C ALA A 21 0.86 5.40 12.02
N ASN A 22 -0.41 5.60 11.66
CA ASN A 22 -1.38 6.39 12.42
C ASN A 22 -2.76 5.68 12.54
N ASP A 23 -2.92 4.52 11.91
CA ASP A 23 -4.12 3.69 11.97
C ASP A 23 -3.76 2.29 12.52
N PRO A 24 -4.09 2.00 13.79
CA PRO A 24 -3.75 0.73 14.41
C PRO A 24 -4.40 -0.49 13.72
N LEU A 25 -5.57 -0.33 13.11
CA LEU A 25 -6.25 -1.45 12.45
C LEU A 25 -5.51 -1.86 11.17
N ARG A 26 -5.13 -0.88 10.35
CA ARG A 26 -4.35 -1.12 9.13
C ARG A 26 -2.96 -1.64 9.46
N LEU A 27 -2.32 -1.04 10.47
CA LEU A 27 -1.01 -1.51 10.93
C LEU A 27 -1.06 -2.97 11.37
N ASN A 28 -2.04 -3.36 12.21
CA ASN A 28 -2.18 -4.75 12.67
C ASN A 28 -2.36 -5.71 11.50
N GLU A 29 -3.13 -5.33 10.49
CA GLU A 29 -3.30 -6.14 9.30
C GLU A 29 -2.00 -6.24 8.48
N CYS A 30 -1.27 -5.14 8.30
CA CYS A 30 0.04 -5.14 7.66
C CYS A 30 1.01 -6.10 8.40
N LEU A 31 1.13 -5.95 9.73
CA LEU A 31 1.99 -6.80 10.55
C LEU A 31 1.62 -8.28 10.45
N MET A 32 0.34 -8.59 10.40
CA MET A 32 -0.12 -9.95 10.18
C MET A 32 0.41 -10.53 8.87
N TYR A 33 0.30 -9.80 7.74
CA TYR A 33 0.84 -10.26 6.46
C TYR A 33 2.36 -10.41 6.51
N LEU A 34 3.07 -9.48 7.15
CA LEU A 34 4.53 -9.60 7.33
C LEU A 34 4.91 -10.86 8.13
N SER A 35 4.10 -11.25 9.12
CA SER A 35 4.35 -12.46 9.91
C SER A 35 4.25 -13.77 9.12
N PHE A 36 3.61 -13.75 7.95
CA PHE A 36 3.45 -14.91 7.07
C PHE A 36 4.53 -15.03 6.00
N LEU A 37 5.40 -14.05 5.88
CA LEU A 37 6.49 -14.12 4.92
C LEU A 37 7.47 -15.25 5.26
N LYS A 38 7.92 -15.95 4.26
CA LYS A 38 9.01 -16.92 4.42
C LYS A 38 10.33 -16.16 4.59
N ILE A 39 10.97 -16.38 5.73
CA ILE A 39 12.28 -15.79 5.99
C ILE A 39 13.34 -16.67 5.32
N PRO A 40 14.19 -16.11 4.43
CA PRO A 40 15.25 -16.86 3.79
C PRO A 40 16.22 -17.47 4.80
N GLU A 41 16.80 -18.61 4.47
CA GLU A 41 17.70 -19.34 5.36
C GLU A 41 18.87 -18.47 5.84
N GLY A 42 19.12 -18.47 7.14
CA GLY A 42 20.17 -17.67 7.79
C GLY A 42 19.86 -16.18 7.91
N PHE A 43 18.68 -15.72 7.49
CA PHE A 43 18.25 -14.33 7.68
C PHE A 43 17.36 -14.19 8.92
N THR A 44 17.28 -12.96 9.41
CA THR A 44 16.34 -12.52 10.45
C THR A 44 15.56 -11.30 9.96
N THR A 45 14.37 -11.12 10.49
CA THR A 45 13.54 -9.92 10.23
C THR A 45 13.34 -9.15 11.53
N ASP A 46 13.20 -7.83 11.38
CA ASP A 46 12.82 -6.91 12.45
C ASP A 46 11.76 -5.94 11.93
N VAL A 47 10.94 -5.39 12.82
CA VAL A 47 9.90 -4.42 12.46
C VAL A 47 10.03 -3.19 13.34
N ILE A 48 10.17 -2.03 12.72
CA ILE A 48 10.22 -0.73 13.38
C ILE A 48 8.97 0.05 12.97
N THR A 49 8.10 0.33 13.94
CA THR A 49 6.91 1.17 13.72
C THR A 49 7.14 2.55 14.30
N ILE A 50 6.71 3.58 13.57
CA ILE A 50 6.87 4.98 13.97
C ILE A 50 5.49 5.61 14.02
N SER A 51 5.10 6.09 15.20
CA SER A 51 3.87 6.86 15.45
C SER A 51 4.20 8.34 15.58
N ASP A 52 3.23 9.19 15.33
CA ASP A 52 3.31 10.64 15.57
C ASP A 52 4.50 11.36 14.90
N ALA A 53 4.90 10.86 13.71
CA ALA A 53 5.99 11.44 12.96
C ALA A 53 5.63 12.85 12.43
N PRO A 54 6.55 13.83 12.51
CA PRO A 54 6.32 15.16 11.94
C PRO A 54 6.33 15.17 10.41
N GLY A 55 6.91 14.15 9.79
CA GLY A 55 7.00 13.94 8.35
C GLY A 55 7.77 12.68 8.03
N MET A 56 7.58 12.16 6.81
CA MET A 56 8.07 10.84 6.43
C MET A 56 9.61 10.78 6.40
N CYS A 57 10.28 11.80 5.85
CA CYS A 57 11.74 11.83 5.78
C CYS A 57 12.41 11.76 7.16
N ALA A 58 11.91 12.52 8.14
CA ALA A 58 12.44 12.51 9.50
C ALA A 58 12.22 11.15 10.18
N ALA A 59 11.02 10.59 10.03
CA ALA A 59 10.68 9.27 10.54
C ALA A 59 11.62 8.19 9.99
N TYR A 60 11.79 8.17 8.68
CA TYR A 60 12.62 7.16 8.03
C TYR A 60 14.12 7.35 8.31
N ASN A 61 14.61 8.58 8.45
CA ASN A 61 15.99 8.82 8.91
C ASN A 61 16.21 8.31 10.33
N ALA A 62 15.27 8.54 11.24
CA ALA A 62 15.37 8.05 12.62
C ALA A 62 15.41 6.52 12.66
N ALA A 63 14.49 5.85 12.00
CA ALA A 63 14.44 4.39 11.95
C ALA A 63 15.65 3.79 11.22
N MET A 64 16.12 4.41 10.15
CA MET A 64 17.30 3.97 9.42
C MET A 64 18.57 3.99 10.31
N LYS A 65 18.70 5.00 11.16
CA LYS A 65 19.83 5.13 12.12
C LYS A 65 19.72 4.12 13.27
N GLU A 66 18.53 3.77 13.70
CA GLU A 66 18.29 2.76 14.74
C GLU A 66 18.61 1.35 14.27
N SER A 67 18.33 1.02 13.02
CA SER A 67 18.52 -0.31 12.47
C SER A 67 19.92 -0.50 11.90
N ASN A 68 20.61 -1.58 12.31
CA ASN A 68 21.84 -2.04 11.66
C ASN A 68 21.59 -3.06 10.54
N ALA A 69 20.32 -3.37 10.20
CA ALA A 69 19.99 -4.26 9.11
C ALA A 69 20.57 -3.73 7.78
N LYS A 70 21.15 -4.62 6.99
CA LYS A 70 21.61 -4.27 5.63
C LYS A 70 20.45 -3.92 4.73
N TYR A 71 19.40 -4.73 4.76
CA TYR A 71 18.23 -4.54 3.91
C TYR A 71 17.13 -3.87 4.72
N LYS A 72 16.54 -2.80 4.14
CA LYS A 72 15.44 -2.08 4.76
C LYS A 72 14.27 -1.99 3.80
N VAL A 73 13.09 -2.35 4.26
CA VAL A 73 11.83 -2.26 3.52
C VAL A 73 10.96 -1.20 4.19
N TYR A 74 10.87 -0.05 3.57
CA TYR A 74 9.99 1.04 3.97
C TYR A 74 8.61 0.78 3.36
N LEU A 75 7.58 0.81 4.19
CA LEU A 75 6.26 0.32 3.83
C LEU A 75 5.18 1.21 4.42
N HIS A 76 4.11 1.47 3.66
CA HIS A 76 2.91 2.06 4.23
C HIS A 76 2.17 1.04 5.11
N GLN A 77 1.47 1.54 6.14
CA GLN A 77 0.67 0.69 7.05
C GLN A 77 -0.50 -0.04 6.37
N ASP A 78 -0.90 0.43 5.20
CA ASP A 78 -2.00 -0.06 4.38
C ASP A 78 -1.53 -0.82 3.13
N VAL A 79 -0.27 -1.24 3.13
CA VAL A 79 0.30 -2.11 2.11
C VAL A 79 0.46 -3.51 2.69
N PHE A 80 -0.04 -4.49 1.96
CA PHE A 80 -0.07 -5.88 2.39
C PHE A 80 0.66 -6.77 1.39
N ILE A 81 1.73 -7.40 1.85
CA ILE A 81 2.53 -8.30 1.03
C ILE A 81 1.95 -9.70 1.17
N ILE A 82 1.21 -10.14 0.14
CA ILE A 82 0.56 -11.44 0.13
C ILE A 82 1.43 -12.54 -0.49
N ASP A 83 2.46 -12.19 -1.23
CA ASP A 83 3.43 -13.14 -1.73
C ASP A 83 4.40 -13.57 -0.62
N ARG A 84 4.29 -14.82 -0.19
CA ARG A 84 5.13 -15.36 0.88
C ARG A 84 6.62 -15.44 0.51
N ASP A 85 6.95 -15.50 -0.77
CA ASP A 85 8.32 -15.59 -1.27
C ASP A 85 8.94 -14.20 -1.55
N PHE A 86 8.24 -13.11 -1.21
CA PHE A 86 8.67 -11.73 -1.43
C PHE A 86 10.13 -11.47 -1.01
N LEU A 87 10.51 -11.88 0.20
CA LEU A 87 11.87 -11.63 0.71
C LEU A 87 12.94 -12.38 -0.11
N LEU A 88 12.64 -13.60 -0.56
CA LEU A 88 13.55 -14.35 -1.42
C LEU A 88 13.74 -13.65 -2.76
N LYS A 89 12.65 -13.23 -3.39
CA LYS A 89 12.68 -12.50 -4.67
C LYS A 89 13.42 -11.16 -4.53
N LEU A 90 13.15 -10.41 -3.47
CA LEU A 90 13.83 -9.15 -3.18
C LEU A 90 15.35 -9.31 -3.06
N LEU A 91 15.81 -10.33 -2.32
CA LEU A 91 17.23 -10.62 -2.20
C LEU A 91 17.87 -11.00 -3.53
N GLN A 92 17.18 -11.81 -4.35
CA GLN A 92 17.65 -12.16 -5.70
C GLN A 92 17.86 -10.93 -6.58
N ILE A 93 16.97 -9.91 -6.49
CA ILE A 93 17.13 -8.64 -7.20
C ILE A 93 18.40 -7.94 -6.75
N PHE A 94 18.63 -7.79 -5.45
CA PHE A 94 19.81 -7.11 -4.93
C PHE A 94 21.11 -7.87 -5.22
N GLU A 95 21.07 -9.21 -5.21
CA GLU A 95 22.21 -10.05 -5.54
C GLU A 95 22.57 -10.02 -7.03
N SER A 96 21.58 -9.75 -7.90
CA SER A 96 21.79 -9.68 -9.35
C SER A 96 22.69 -8.51 -9.78
N ASP A 97 22.61 -7.39 -9.07
CA ASP A 97 23.47 -6.21 -9.31
C ASP A 97 23.62 -5.37 -8.02
N ARG A 98 24.86 -5.27 -7.56
CA ARG A 98 25.20 -4.44 -6.37
C ARG A 98 24.93 -2.94 -6.54
N HIS A 99 24.72 -2.46 -7.76
CA HIS A 99 24.38 -1.06 -8.02
C HIS A 99 22.87 -0.78 -7.87
N ILE A 100 22.03 -1.79 -7.77
CA ILE A 100 20.63 -1.61 -7.40
C ILE A 100 20.58 -1.14 -5.96
N GLY A 101 20.33 0.14 -5.76
CA GLY A 101 20.22 0.73 -4.42
C GLY A 101 18.82 0.65 -3.85
N MET A 102 17.80 0.73 -4.71
CA MET A 102 16.40 0.80 -4.31
C MET A 102 15.51 0.00 -5.28
N VAL A 103 14.57 -0.73 -4.71
CA VAL A 103 13.54 -1.51 -5.42
C VAL A 103 12.17 -1.05 -4.97
N GLY A 104 11.27 -0.76 -5.91
CA GLY A 104 9.87 -0.41 -5.64
C GLY A 104 8.87 -1.36 -6.29
N ALA A 105 7.62 -1.24 -5.88
CA ALA A 105 6.50 -1.99 -6.47
C ALA A 105 5.95 -1.31 -7.73
N ILE A 106 5.93 0.02 -7.74
CA ILE A 106 5.48 0.86 -8.87
C ILE A 106 6.46 2.02 -9.05
N GLY A 107 6.67 2.43 -10.27
CA GLY A 107 7.47 3.59 -10.59
C GLY A 107 7.25 4.09 -12.01
N THR A 108 7.94 5.17 -12.38
CA THR A 108 7.98 5.66 -13.74
C THR A 108 9.39 5.63 -14.31
N PRO A 109 9.59 5.07 -15.52
CA PRO A 109 10.89 5.09 -16.18
C PRO A 109 11.41 6.51 -16.47
N ARG A 110 10.51 7.47 -16.61
CA ARG A 110 10.85 8.88 -16.89
C ARG A 110 9.88 9.82 -16.21
N LEU A 111 10.42 10.79 -15.48
CA LEU A 111 9.64 11.86 -14.87
C LEU A 111 9.90 13.18 -15.63
N ASP A 112 8.84 13.86 -16.04
CA ASP A 112 8.96 15.15 -16.71
C ASP A 112 9.00 16.33 -15.72
N TYR A 113 9.15 17.53 -16.26
CA TYR A 113 9.26 18.78 -15.50
C TYR A 113 8.02 19.10 -14.65
N THR A 114 6.88 18.44 -14.86
CA THR A 114 5.69 18.61 -14.03
C THR A 114 5.89 18.02 -12.65
N GLY A 115 6.74 17.00 -12.53
CA GLY A 115 6.99 16.28 -11.28
C GLY A 115 5.79 15.45 -10.80
N ILE A 116 4.81 15.18 -11.68
CA ILE A 116 3.61 14.40 -11.34
C ILE A 116 3.80 12.97 -11.87
N MET A 117 4.19 12.06 -10.99
CA MET A 117 4.46 10.67 -11.36
C MET A 117 3.22 9.96 -11.93
N TRP A 118 2.04 10.28 -11.42
CA TRP A 118 0.77 9.67 -11.83
C TRP A 118 0.34 9.99 -13.26
N ASP A 119 0.86 11.09 -13.82
CA ASP A 119 0.59 11.51 -15.18
C ASP A 119 1.59 10.90 -16.18
N MET A 120 2.57 10.13 -15.66
CA MET A 120 3.60 9.44 -16.46
C MET A 120 3.19 8.01 -16.77
N PRO A 121 3.84 7.36 -17.78
CA PRO A 121 3.76 5.91 -17.93
C PRO A 121 4.32 5.23 -16.68
N LEU A 122 3.50 4.41 -16.04
CA LEU A 122 3.90 3.67 -14.87
C LEU A 122 4.29 2.25 -15.25
N VAL A 123 5.25 1.70 -14.53
CA VAL A 123 5.64 0.29 -14.57
C VAL A 123 5.52 -0.29 -13.17
N GLY A 124 5.19 -1.55 -13.09
CA GLY A 124 4.99 -2.23 -11.82
C GLY A 124 3.66 -2.95 -11.75
N ASN A 125 3.54 -3.82 -10.78
CA ASN A 125 2.32 -4.57 -10.53
C ASN A 125 1.83 -4.32 -9.11
N LEU A 126 0.57 -3.90 -8.97
CA LEU A 126 -0.05 -3.58 -7.71
C LEU A 126 -1.53 -3.90 -7.77
N ARG A 127 -1.99 -4.64 -6.78
CA ARG A 127 -3.42 -4.82 -6.57
C ARG A 127 -3.95 -3.72 -5.66
N ASN A 128 -4.86 -2.93 -6.20
CA ASN A 128 -5.62 -1.96 -5.43
C ASN A 128 -6.96 -2.57 -5.00
N LEU A 129 -7.32 -2.45 -3.72
CA LEU A 129 -8.59 -2.97 -3.18
C LEU A 129 -9.84 -2.34 -3.80
N LYS A 130 -9.70 -1.17 -4.37
CA LYS A 130 -10.79 -0.45 -5.06
C LYS A 130 -11.20 -1.07 -6.41
N VAL A 131 -10.90 -2.36 -6.64
CA VAL A 131 -11.42 -3.13 -7.80
C VAL A 131 -10.45 -3.28 -8.98
N TYR A 132 -9.30 -2.64 -9.01
CA TYR A 132 -8.44 -2.68 -10.18
C TYR A 132 -7.14 -3.45 -9.92
N HIS A 133 -6.96 -4.54 -10.67
CA HIS A 133 -5.65 -5.03 -10.99
C HIS A 133 -5.04 -4.06 -12.01
N ARG A 134 -3.93 -3.42 -11.66
CA ARG A 134 -3.19 -2.57 -12.59
C ARG A 134 -1.94 -3.31 -13.04
N ASP A 135 -2.02 -3.88 -14.23
CA ASP A 135 -0.84 -4.33 -14.96
C ASP A 135 -0.26 -3.11 -15.71
N PHE A 136 0.93 -2.72 -15.33
CA PHE A 136 1.63 -1.59 -15.95
C PHE A 136 2.65 -2.04 -17.00
N GLY A 137 2.39 -3.16 -17.67
CA GLY A 137 3.20 -3.60 -18.81
C GLY A 137 4.47 -4.35 -18.42
N PHE A 138 4.44 -5.12 -17.34
CA PHE A 138 5.53 -6.02 -16.98
C PHE A 138 5.59 -7.27 -17.84
N HIS A 139 6.83 -7.68 -18.06
CA HIS A 139 7.13 -9.05 -18.43
C HIS A 139 7.73 -9.77 -17.22
N GLU A 140 7.34 -11.02 -17.04
CA GLU A 140 7.79 -11.86 -15.93
C GLU A 140 9.32 -11.83 -15.79
N ASN A 141 9.81 -11.52 -14.57
CA ASN A 141 11.23 -11.39 -14.21
C ASN A 141 12.00 -10.19 -14.83
N GLU A 142 11.35 -9.22 -15.41
CA GLU A 142 12.02 -8.02 -15.93
C GLU A 142 12.35 -7.03 -14.81
N ILE A 143 13.61 -6.55 -14.77
CA ILE A 143 14.05 -5.47 -13.90
C ILE A 143 14.10 -4.18 -14.72
N ILE A 144 13.25 -3.20 -14.39
CA ILE A 144 13.13 -1.95 -15.13
C ILE A 144 13.75 -0.81 -14.34
N ASP A 145 14.70 -0.09 -14.95
CA ASP A 145 15.22 1.15 -14.40
C ASP A 145 14.17 2.25 -14.46
N VAL A 146 13.99 2.96 -13.34
CA VAL A 146 13.01 4.02 -13.21
C VAL A 146 13.64 5.32 -12.70
N ASP A 147 13.01 6.45 -13.01
CA ASP A 147 13.40 7.73 -12.42
C ASP A 147 12.98 7.82 -10.96
N CYS A 148 11.79 7.34 -10.65
CA CYS A 148 11.29 7.30 -9.28
C CYS A 148 10.27 6.18 -9.08
N ILE A 149 10.07 5.82 -7.82
CA ILE A 149 9.10 4.84 -7.34
C ILE A 149 8.10 5.48 -6.38
N ASP A 150 6.97 4.82 -6.23
CA ASP A 150 5.95 5.17 -5.23
C ASP A 150 6.39 4.74 -3.83
N GLY A 151 6.09 5.58 -2.86
CA GLY A 151 6.42 5.39 -1.46
C GLY A 151 5.71 4.27 -0.74
N LEU A 152 4.69 3.68 -1.38
CA LEU A 152 3.91 2.58 -0.77
C LEU A 152 4.82 1.41 -0.33
N LEU A 153 5.84 1.10 -1.12
CA LEU A 153 6.87 0.11 -0.80
C LEU A 153 8.20 0.48 -1.46
N MET A 154 9.22 0.66 -0.64
CA MET A 154 10.59 0.96 -1.06
C MET A 154 11.56 0.06 -0.30
N ALA A 155 12.27 -0.82 -1.00
CA ALA A 155 13.29 -1.66 -0.39
C ALA A 155 14.69 -1.16 -0.78
N THR A 156 15.64 -1.15 0.17
CA THR A 156 17.00 -0.67 -0.02
C THR A 156 18.03 -1.64 0.52
N GLN A 157 19.22 -1.70 -0.08
CA GLN A 157 20.38 -2.44 0.45
C GLN A 157 21.52 -1.53 0.93
N VAL A 158 21.34 -0.22 0.75
CA VAL A 158 22.31 0.80 1.22
C VAL A 158 21.52 1.92 1.89
N ASP A 159 22.15 2.57 2.86
CA ASP A 159 21.56 3.71 3.55
C ASP A 159 21.88 5.00 2.81
N VAL A 160 20.85 5.70 2.41
CA VAL A 160 20.92 7.05 1.84
C VAL A 160 20.01 7.95 2.66
N SER A 161 20.56 9.01 3.24
CA SER A 161 19.78 9.92 4.08
C SER A 161 18.63 10.55 3.30
N TRP A 162 17.47 10.55 3.90
CA TRP A 162 16.26 11.21 3.41
C TRP A 162 16.38 12.72 3.58
N ARG A 163 15.83 13.48 2.64
CA ARG A 163 15.94 14.95 2.62
C ARG A 163 14.97 15.61 3.61
N GLU A 164 15.10 15.27 4.91
CA GLU A 164 14.32 15.89 6.00
C GLU A 164 14.58 17.39 6.16
N ASP A 165 15.70 17.87 5.59
CA ASP A 165 16.03 19.28 5.52
C ASP A 165 15.12 20.07 4.56
N ILE A 166 14.47 19.41 3.60
CA ILE A 166 13.61 20.01 2.58
C ILE A 166 12.18 19.51 2.71
N PHE A 167 11.99 18.16 2.70
CA PHE A 167 10.67 17.54 2.71
C PHE A 167 10.27 17.19 4.14
N THR A 168 9.53 18.10 4.78
CA THR A 168 9.15 18.03 6.19
C THR A 168 7.72 17.50 6.40
N SER A 169 7.08 16.99 5.34
CA SER A 169 5.71 16.45 5.34
C SER A 169 5.70 14.99 4.87
N PHE A 170 4.53 14.54 4.41
CA PHE A 170 4.29 13.19 3.91
C PHE A 170 4.25 13.13 2.37
N ASP A 171 4.57 14.23 1.69
CA ASP A 171 4.59 14.33 0.24
C ASP A 171 6.04 14.37 -0.28
N PHE A 172 6.27 13.80 -1.45
CA PHE A 172 7.54 13.82 -2.21
C PHE A 172 8.76 13.23 -1.49
N TYR A 173 8.60 12.56 -0.36
CA TYR A 173 9.69 11.85 0.32
C TYR A 173 10.24 10.72 -0.55
N ASP A 174 9.38 9.98 -1.23
CA ASP A 174 9.62 8.81 -2.07
C ASP A 174 10.32 9.18 -3.39
N ILE A 175 9.72 10.11 -4.13
CA ILE A 175 10.26 10.58 -5.40
C ILE A 175 11.62 11.23 -5.16
N SER A 176 11.73 12.11 -4.14
CA SER A 176 13.02 12.76 -3.82
C SER A 176 14.09 11.75 -3.42
N GLN A 177 13.74 10.71 -2.66
CA GLN A 177 14.68 9.67 -2.27
C GLN A 177 15.18 8.88 -3.48
N SER A 178 14.31 8.58 -4.42
CA SER A 178 14.70 7.93 -5.67
C SER A 178 15.80 8.73 -6.40
N PHE A 179 15.64 10.06 -6.48
CA PHE A 179 16.67 10.93 -7.07
C PHE A 179 17.94 11.01 -6.23
N GLU A 180 17.84 10.96 -4.90
CA GLU A 180 19.03 10.94 -4.03
C GLU A 180 19.84 9.65 -4.20
N PHE A 181 19.21 8.51 -4.44
CA PHE A 181 19.90 7.27 -4.81
C PHE A 181 20.60 7.41 -6.17
N LYS A 182 19.92 7.92 -7.19
CA LYS A 182 20.47 8.13 -8.53
C LYS A 182 21.64 9.11 -8.52
N LYS A 183 21.58 10.20 -7.75
CA LYS A 183 22.69 11.15 -7.57
C LYS A 183 23.95 10.50 -7.02
N ARG A 184 23.82 9.40 -6.27
CA ARG A 184 24.94 8.62 -5.72
C ARG A 184 25.40 7.48 -6.64
N GLY A 185 24.83 7.40 -7.85
CA GLY A 185 25.18 6.38 -8.85
C GLY A 185 24.50 5.03 -8.65
N TYR A 186 23.50 4.95 -7.77
CA TYR A 186 22.70 3.74 -7.61
C TYR A 186 21.57 3.69 -8.64
N ARG A 187 21.21 2.46 -9.00
CA ARG A 187 20.01 2.18 -9.78
C ARG A 187 18.79 2.16 -8.86
N VAL A 188 17.70 2.76 -9.33
CA VAL A 188 16.36 2.63 -8.76
C VAL A 188 15.56 1.82 -9.76
N VAL A 189 14.98 0.72 -9.29
CA VAL A 189 14.36 -0.25 -10.18
C VAL A 189 12.98 -0.69 -9.67
N VAL A 190 12.17 -1.15 -10.61
CA VAL A 190 10.91 -1.84 -10.34
C VAL A 190 11.02 -3.23 -10.96
N GLN A 191 10.62 -4.22 -10.21
CA GLN A 191 10.45 -5.58 -10.71
C GLN A 191 9.08 -6.09 -10.29
N ASP A 192 8.51 -6.96 -11.14
CA ASP A 192 7.35 -7.74 -10.76
C ASP A 192 7.73 -8.70 -9.62
N VAL A 193 7.42 -8.31 -8.40
CA VAL A 193 7.71 -9.10 -7.20
C VAL A 193 6.74 -10.25 -7.01
N ALA A 194 5.71 -10.36 -7.81
CA ALA A 194 4.79 -11.48 -8.04
C ALA A 194 3.48 -10.95 -8.63
N ASP A 195 2.86 -11.73 -9.49
CA ASP A 195 1.46 -11.54 -9.87
C ASP A 195 0.62 -11.34 -8.60
N ASP A 196 -0.01 -10.18 -8.48
CA ASP A 196 -0.87 -9.85 -7.34
C ASP A 196 -0.23 -9.93 -5.93
N GLY A 197 1.10 -9.91 -5.84
CA GLY A 197 1.84 -10.11 -4.58
C GLY A 197 1.79 -8.95 -3.59
N ILE A 198 1.38 -7.76 -4.03
CA ILE A 198 1.28 -6.55 -3.21
C ILE A 198 -0.10 -5.94 -3.37
N VAL A 199 -0.74 -5.68 -2.23
CA VAL A 199 -2.06 -5.02 -2.17
C VAL A 199 -1.90 -3.68 -1.45
N HIS A 200 -2.40 -2.61 -2.03
CA HIS A 200 -2.46 -1.29 -1.39
C HIS A 200 -3.90 -0.92 -1.10
N ASP A 201 -4.19 -0.67 0.17
CA ASP A 201 -5.51 -0.28 0.66
C ASP A 201 -5.60 1.24 0.83
N ASP A 202 -5.27 1.97 -0.23
CA ASP A 202 -5.34 3.42 -0.21
C ASP A 202 -6.78 3.93 -0.05
N GLY A 203 -6.96 4.92 0.83
CA GLY A 203 -8.21 5.65 1.01
C GLY A 203 -8.32 6.86 0.08
N VAL A 204 -9.02 7.89 0.53
CA VAL A 204 -8.98 9.20 -0.12
C VAL A 204 -7.63 9.86 0.17
N VAL A 205 -6.85 10.06 -0.89
CA VAL A 205 -5.50 10.62 -0.77
C VAL A 205 -5.56 12.07 -0.29
N ASN A 206 -4.73 12.42 0.70
CA ASN A 206 -4.60 13.80 1.16
C ASN A 206 -3.63 14.56 0.26
N VAL A 207 -4.16 15.40 -0.61
CA VAL A 207 -3.38 16.22 -1.57
C VAL A 207 -3.33 17.71 -1.22
N LEU A 208 -3.67 18.08 0.02
CA LEU A 208 -3.74 19.50 0.43
C LEU A 208 -2.44 20.27 0.20
N ASN A 209 -1.33 19.67 0.53
CA ASN A 209 -0.02 20.28 0.44
C ASN A 209 0.79 19.81 -0.78
N TYR A 210 0.22 18.93 -1.59
CA TYR A 210 0.91 18.29 -2.71
C TYR A 210 1.56 19.31 -3.65
N GLU A 211 0.81 20.33 -4.07
CA GLU A 211 1.27 21.35 -5.03
C GLU A 211 2.44 22.19 -4.49
N ARG A 212 2.43 22.47 -3.20
CA ARG A 212 3.56 23.13 -2.53
C ARG A 212 4.83 22.29 -2.60
N TRP A 213 4.73 21.02 -2.23
CA TRP A 213 5.88 20.13 -2.20
C TRP A 213 6.35 19.74 -3.59
N ARG A 214 5.42 19.62 -4.54
CA ARG A 214 5.72 19.44 -5.95
C ARG A 214 6.58 20.58 -6.49
N SER A 215 6.21 21.82 -6.23
CA SER A 215 6.98 22.99 -6.68
C SER A 215 8.39 23.00 -6.10
N ILE A 216 8.54 22.64 -4.82
CA ILE A 216 9.85 22.51 -4.17
C ILE A 216 10.65 21.37 -4.80
N PHE A 217 10.04 20.22 -5.05
CA PHE A 217 10.67 19.08 -5.67
C PHE A 217 11.18 19.43 -7.08
N VAL A 218 10.33 20.01 -7.92
CA VAL A 218 10.70 20.40 -9.29
C VAL A 218 11.88 21.36 -9.28
N GLU A 219 11.91 22.36 -8.40
CA GLU A 219 13.05 23.29 -8.31
C GLU A 219 14.33 22.59 -7.84
N GLN A 220 14.25 21.63 -6.90
CA GLN A 220 15.41 20.92 -6.37
C GLN A 220 16.03 19.92 -7.37
N TYR A 221 15.21 19.36 -8.26
CA TYR A 221 15.61 18.25 -9.15
C TYR A 221 15.45 18.55 -10.64
N LYS A 222 15.21 19.81 -11.00
CA LYS A 222 14.95 20.26 -12.39
C LYS A 222 15.94 19.75 -13.44
N GLU A 223 17.21 19.61 -13.06
CA GLU A 223 18.28 19.12 -13.97
C GLU A 223 18.15 17.64 -14.33
N PHE A 224 17.37 16.89 -13.56
CA PHE A 224 17.14 15.47 -13.77
C PHE A 224 15.79 15.18 -14.44
N LEU A 225 14.91 16.19 -14.51
CA LEU A 225 13.57 16.05 -15.08
C LEU A 225 13.59 16.22 -16.59
N MET A 226 12.74 15.50 -17.29
CA MET A 226 12.59 15.74 -18.73
C MET A 226 12.05 17.14 -19.00
N PRO A 227 12.66 17.90 -19.94
CA PRO A 227 12.30 19.30 -20.17
C PRO A 227 11.00 19.49 -20.96
N VAL A 228 10.40 18.44 -21.48
CA VAL A 228 9.16 18.45 -22.29
C VAL A 228 8.06 17.65 -21.62
N PRO A 229 6.79 18.10 -21.67
CA PRO A 229 5.70 17.36 -21.10
C PRO A 229 5.47 16.05 -21.86
N TYR A 230 5.37 14.97 -21.13
CA TYR A 230 4.97 13.67 -21.70
C TYR A 230 3.47 13.64 -22.03
N ALA A 231 2.68 14.30 -21.20
CA ALA A 231 1.21 14.15 -21.14
C ALA A 231 0.43 14.79 -22.30
N SER A 232 1.05 15.58 -23.16
CA SER A 232 0.32 16.27 -24.24
C SER A 232 -0.32 15.35 -25.30
N SER A 233 0.03 14.05 -25.31
CA SER A 233 -0.42 13.10 -26.32
C SER A 233 -1.58 12.17 -25.90
N HIS A 234 -1.95 12.11 -24.63
CA HIS A 234 -2.85 11.07 -24.12
C HIS A 234 -4.14 11.58 -23.46
N GLY A 235 -4.40 12.88 -23.41
CA GLY A 235 -5.70 13.44 -23.02
C GLY A 235 -6.14 13.15 -21.58
N TYR A 236 -5.21 12.90 -20.67
CA TYR A 236 -5.52 12.73 -19.26
C TYR A 236 -5.85 14.09 -18.64
N ASN A 237 -7.06 14.22 -18.11
CA ASN A 237 -7.29 15.18 -17.04
C ASN A 237 -6.38 14.76 -15.89
N SER A 238 -5.63 15.71 -15.35
CA SER A 238 -4.66 15.42 -14.28
C SER A 238 -5.36 14.69 -13.15
N SER A 239 -4.86 13.52 -12.79
CA SER A 239 -5.33 12.74 -11.64
C SER A 239 -5.30 13.57 -10.36
N LEU A 240 -4.39 14.54 -10.28
CA LEU A 240 -4.29 15.49 -9.18
C LEU A 240 -5.57 16.34 -9.01
N GLU A 241 -6.19 16.82 -10.09
CA GLU A 241 -7.44 17.58 -10.00
C GLU A 241 -8.59 16.72 -9.47
N GLU A 242 -8.67 15.47 -9.91
CA GLU A 242 -9.63 14.50 -9.37
C GLU A 242 -9.42 14.28 -7.86
N PHE A 243 -8.20 14.01 -7.44
CA PHE A 243 -7.87 13.83 -6.02
C PHE A 243 -8.14 15.07 -5.18
N GLN A 244 -7.83 16.28 -5.68
CA GLN A 244 -8.14 17.52 -5.00
C GLN A 244 -9.66 17.72 -4.83
N ASN A 245 -10.46 17.39 -5.83
CA ASN A 245 -11.90 17.50 -5.76
C ASN A 245 -12.53 16.49 -4.80
N LEU A 246 -12.01 15.26 -4.76
CA LEU A 246 -12.40 14.25 -3.79
C LEU A 246 -12.07 14.69 -2.36
N TYR A 247 -10.86 15.18 -2.16
CA TYR A 247 -10.42 15.62 -0.84
C TYR A 247 -11.22 16.81 -0.29
N LYS A 248 -11.62 17.77 -1.15
CA LYS A 248 -12.48 18.88 -0.76
C LYS A 248 -13.84 18.43 -0.25
N ARG A 249 -14.35 17.29 -0.75
CA ARG A 249 -15.67 16.74 -0.41
C ARG A 249 -15.60 15.57 0.57
N ARG A 250 -14.43 15.28 1.16
CA ARG A 250 -14.21 14.11 2.02
C ARG A 250 -15.20 14.01 3.18
N ASP A 251 -15.55 15.13 3.82
CA ASP A 251 -16.46 15.14 4.97
C ASP A 251 -17.89 14.78 4.56
N GLU A 252 -18.32 15.22 3.35
CA GLU A 252 -19.60 14.83 2.75
C GLU A 252 -19.61 13.32 2.46
N TYR A 253 -18.55 12.81 1.84
CA TYR A 253 -18.41 11.39 1.54
C TYR A 253 -18.32 10.54 2.80
N GLN A 254 -17.58 11.00 3.81
CA GLN A 254 -17.47 10.28 5.08
C GLN A 254 -18.84 10.09 5.71
N LYS A 255 -19.68 11.11 5.72
CA LYS A 255 -21.05 11.00 6.23
C LYS A 255 -21.88 9.96 5.47
N ILE A 256 -21.79 9.95 4.13
CA ILE A 256 -22.48 8.94 3.31
C ILE A 256 -21.97 7.53 3.68
N PHE A 257 -20.67 7.36 3.86
CA PHE A 257 -20.09 6.08 4.22
C PHE A 257 -20.49 5.61 5.61
N ASP A 258 -20.56 6.53 6.59
CA ASP A 258 -21.00 6.22 7.94
C ASP A 258 -22.49 5.79 7.95
N ASP A 259 -23.35 6.48 7.19
CA ASP A 259 -24.75 6.15 7.04
C ASP A 259 -24.93 4.76 6.38
N LEU A 260 -24.16 4.47 5.32
CA LEU A 260 -24.18 3.16 4.65
C LEU A 260 -23.64 2.05 5.54
N THR A 261 -22.58 2.31 6.30
CA THR A 261 -22.02 1.35 7.25
C THR A 261 -23.03 1.02 8.35
N SER A 262 -23.67 2.03 8.92
CA SER A 262 -24.70 1.84 9.94
C SER A 262 -25.92 1.06 9.41
N PHE A 263 -26.32 1.31 8.16
CA PHE A 263 -27.39 0.55 7.52
C PHE A 263 -26.97 -0.91 7.29
N ALA A 264 -25.74 -1.15 6.85
CA ALA A 264 -25.21 -2.49 6.65
C ALA A 264 -25.13 -3.28 7.98
N ASP A 265 -24.66 -2.65 9.05
CA ASP A 265 -24.59 -3.26 10.39
C ASP A 265 -26.01 -3.63 10.89
N SER A 266 -26.99 -2.75 10.65
CA SER A 266 -28.39 -3.02 10.99
C SER A 266 -28.98 -4.19 10.18
N ALA A 267 -28.72 -4.24 8.89
CA ALA A 267 -29.18 -5.29 8.00
C ALA A 267 -28.55 -6.66 8.36
N LEU A 268 -27.25 -6.67 8.72
CA LEU A 268 -26.58 -7.87 9.22
C LEU A 268 -27.18 -8.35 10.54
N ALA A 269 -27.43 -7.44 11.47
CA ALA A 269 -28.02 -7.77 12.77
C ALA A 269 -29.46 -8.29 12.65
N SER A 270 -30.21 -7.79 11.69
CA SER A 270 -31.61 -8.23 11.45
C SER A 270 -31.70 -9.62 10.83
N HIS A 271 -30.64 -10.12 10.20
CA HIS A 271 -30.62 -11.35 9.38
C HIS A 271 -31.67 -11.33 8.27
N ASP A 272 -32.10 -10.11 7.84
CA ASP A 272 -33.09 -9.94 6.80
C ASP A 272 -32.40 -9.79 5.42
N MET A 273 -32.53 -10.84 4.61
CA MET A 273 -31.99 -10.91 3.27
C MET A 273 -32.52 -9.81 2.35
N LYS A 274 -33.74 -9.32 2.60
CA LYS A 274 -34.31 -8.24 1.82
C LYS A 274 -33.59 -6.92 2.11
N GLU A 275 -33.26 -6.65 3.35
CA GLU A 275 -32.48 -5.46 3.73
C GLU A 275 -31.06 -5.53 3.17
N LEU A 276 -30.40 -6.70 3.24
CA LEU A 276 -29.09 -6.94 2.64
C LEU A 276 -29.12 -6.69 1.12
N TYR A 277 -30.16 -7.16 0.43
CA TYR A 277 -30.33 -6.92 -0.99
C TYR A 277 -30.53 -5.44 -1.31
N ILE A 278 -31.35 -4.72 -0.52
CA ILE A 278 -31.56 -3.28 -0.65
C ILE A 278 -30.23 -2.54 -0.47
N PHE A 279 -29.45 -2.87 0.54
CA PHE A 279 -28.12 -2.28 0.74
C PHE A 279 -27.22 -2.47 -0.48
N ALA A 280 -27.14 -3.71 -1.00
CA ALA A 280 -26.32 -3.99 -2.18
C ALA A 280 -26.76 -3.15 -3.39
N LYS A 281 -28.07 -2.97 -3.59
CA LYS A 281 -28.62 -2.13 -4.67
C LYS A 281 -28.32 -0.64 -4.48
N ILE A 282 -28.38 -0.14 -3.25
CA ILE A 282 -28.01 1.26 -2.95
C ILE A 282 -26.54 1.49 -3.24
N VAL A 283 -25.65 0.61 -2.76
CA VAL A 283 -24.22 0.73 -3.03
C VAL A 283 -23.90 0.64 -4.51
N ASP A 284 -24.54 -0.32 -5.22
CA ASP A 284 -24.36 -0.47 -6.67
C ASP A 284 -24.75 0.82 -7.43
N SER A 285 -25.86 1.44 -7.04
CA SER A 285 -26.32 2.71 -7.64
C SER A 285 -25.41 3.91 -7.34
N GLN A 286 -24.62 3.84 -6.29
CA GLN A 286 -23.70 4.89 -5.83
C GLN A 286 -22.23 4.50 -5.97
N MET A 287 -21.92 3.53 -6.82
CA MET A 287 -20.58 2.94 -6.94
C MET A 287 -19.49 3.98 -7.22
N ASN A 288 -19.81 5.04 -7.96
CA ASN A 288 -18.88 6.15 -8.25
C ASN A 288 -18.36 6.86 -6.99
N ILE A 289 -19.15 6.85 -5.90
CA ILE A 289 -18.76 7.40 -4.59
C ILE A 289 -18.24 6.29 -3.68
N CYS A 290 -18.99 5.19 -3.60
CA CYS A 290 -18.69 4.09 -2.68
C CYS A 290 -17.33 3.43 -2.91
N LYS A 291 -16.81 3.47 -4.15
CA LYS A 291 -15.46 2.98 -4.49
C LYS A 291 -14.33 3.61 -3.65
N TYR A 292 -14.57 4.77 -3.06
CA TYR A 292 -13.59 5.46 -2.20
C TYR A 292 -13.69 5.09 -0.73
N SER A 293 -14.64 4.22 -0.35
CA SER A 293 -14.74 3.68 1.01
C SER A 293 -14.46 2.19 1.03
N ASN A 294 -13.29 1.83 1.53
CA ASN A 294 -12.91 0.42 1.64
C ASN A 294 -13.86 -0.36 2.57
N THR A 295 -14.36 0.28 3.64
CA THR A 295 -15.35 -0.32 4.53
C THR A 295 -16.64 -0.62 3.79
N VAL A 296 -17.23 0.35 3.09
CA VAL A 296 -18.46 0.17 2.33
C VAL A 296 -18.29 -0.88 1.24
N MET A 297 -17.16 -0.84 0.53
CA MET A 297 -16.84 -1.82 -0.52
C MET A 297 -16.64 -3.23 0.02
N SER A 298 -16.03 -3.37 1.19
CA SER A 298 -15.88 -4.68 1.86
C SER A 298 -17.24 -5.28 2.20
N LEU A 299 -18.11 -4.51 2.83
CA LEU A 299 -19.47 -4.95 3.18
C LEU A 299 -20.27 -5.30 1.92
N TYR A 300 -20.23 -4.45 0.90
CA TYR A 300 -20.90 -4.70 -0.38
C TYR A 300 -20.46 -6.02 -1.02
N ASN A 301 -19.16 -6.31 -1.03
CA ASN A 301 -18.66 -7.55 -1.63
C ASN A 301 -19.09 -8.78 -0.84
N VAL A 302 -19.12 -8.71 0.48
CA VAL A 302 -19.69 -9.78 1.34
C VAL A 302 -21.15 -10.03 0.96
N PHE A 303 -21.95 -8.98 0.86
CA PHE A 303 -23.37 -9.11 0.52
C PHE A 303 -23.59 -9.63 -0.89
N LEU A 304 -22.76 -9.25 -1.85
CA LEU A 304 -22.83 -9.81 -3.21
C LEU A 304 -22.55 -11.32 -3.23
N ILE A 305 -21.61 -11.80 -2.41
CA ILE A 305 -21.34 -13.24 -2.30
C ILE A 305 -22.59 -13.93 -1.74
N VAL A 306 -23.12 -13.41 -0.62
CA VAL A 306 -24.34 -13.95 0.02
C VAL A 306 -25.51 -14.01 -0.97
N ILE A 307 -25.77 -12.92 -1.69
CA ILE A 307 -26.85 -12.83 -2.67
C ILE A 307 -26.65 -13.84 -3.80
N LYS A 308 -25.45 -13.95 -4.35
CA LYS A 308 -25.15 -14.89 -5.45
C LYS A 308 -25.31 -16.35 -5.03
N GLU A 309 -24.89 -16.70 -3.84
CA GLU A 309 -25.05 -18.05 -3.32
C GLU A 309 -26.51 -18.41 -3.08
N MET A 310 -27.32 -17.44 -2.63
CA MET A 310 -28.77 -17.62 -2.47
C MET A 310 -29.51 -17.72 -3.81
N GLU A 311 -29.14 -16.89 -4.80
CA GLU A 311 -29.72 -16.93 -6.14
C GLU A 311 -29.37 -18.23 -6.89
N ALA A 312 -28.23 -18.83 -6.60
CA ALA A 312 -27.82 -20.12 -7.16
C ALA A 312 -28.61 -21.31 -6.62
N GLY A 313 -29.51 -21.10 -5.62
CA GLY A 313 -30.31 -22.15 -5.02
C GLY A 313 -29.51 -23.20 -4.24
N GLU A 314 -28.23 -22.92 -4.00
CA GLU A 314 -27.45 -23.70 -3.06
C GLU A 314 -28.07 -23.51 -1.68
N GLN A 315 -28.62 -24.57 -1.12
CA GLN A 315 -28.99 -24.61 0.30
C GLN A 315 -27.67 -24.51 1.08
N VAL A 316 -27.19 -23.31 1.19
CA VAL A 316 -25.93 -23.04 1.79
C VAL A 316 -26.07 -23.32 3.27
N ASN A 317 -25.20 -24.13 3.80
CA ASN A 317 -24.79 -24.15 5.18
C ASN A 317 -24.41 -22.77 5.72
N PHE A 318 -24.45 -21.76 4.86
CA PHE A 318 -24.19 -20.35 5.09
C PHE A 318 -25.15 -19.72 6.11
N ILE A 319 -26.40 -20.17 6.24
CA ILE A 319 -27.30 -19.67 7.30
C ILE A 319 -26.79 -20.13 8.68
N ASN A 320 -26.18 -21.29 8.80
CA ASN A 320 -25.46 -21.67 10.00
C ASN A 320 -24.11 -20.96 10.12
N ASP A 321 -23.50 -20.57 8.99
CA ASP A 321 -22.28 -19.80 8.93
C ASP A 321 -22.50 -18.28 8.98
N VAL A 322 -23.73 -17.75 8.84
CA VAL A 322 -24.01 -16.32 9.07
C VAL A 322 -23.75 -15.94 10.53
N HIS A 323 -23.94 -16.83 11.47
CA HIS A 323 -23.45 -16.65 12.84
C HIS A 323 -21.93 -16.64 12.88
N SER A 324 -21.26 -17.55 12.20
CA SER A 324 -19.80 -17.61 12.11
C SER A 324 -19.23 -16.49 11.22
N VAL A 325 -19.96 -16.01 10.22
CA VAL A 325 -19.64 -14.81 9.44
C VAL A 325 -19.89 -13.55 10.27
N GLY A 326 -20.94 -13.50 11.10
CA GLY A 326 -21.15 -12.42 12.07
C GLY A 326 -20.03 -12.37 13.11
N GLU A 327 -19.66 -13.49 13.70
CA GLU A 327 -18.53 -13.62 14.60
C GLU A 327 -17.20 -13.41 13.89
N ALA A 328 -17.05 -13.89 12.65
CA ALA A 328 -15.89 -13.60 11.83
C ALA A 328 -15.86 -12.12 11.44
N LEU A 329 -16.97 -11.47 11.11
CA LEU A 329 -17.05 -10.04 10.87
C LEU A 329 -16.77 -9.22 12.13
N GLU A 330 -17.19 -9.64 13.32
CA GLU A 330 -16.77 -9.03 14.59
C GLU A 330 -15.26 -9.22 14.82
N LYS A 331 -14.73 -10.42 14.56
CA LYS A 331 -13.28 -10.68 14.56
C LYS A 331 -12.56 -9.91 13.47
N PHE A 332 -13.14 -9.82 12.28
CA PHE A 332 -12.61 -9.10 11.11
C PHE A 332 -12.97 -7.61 11.10
N GLN A 333 -13.76 -7.08 12.04
CA GLN A 333 -13.88 -5.62 12.21
C GLN A 333 -12.53 -4.97 12.46
N LYS A 334 -11.57 -5.72 13.00
CA LYS A 334 -10.16 -5.31 13.13
C LYS A 334 -9.35 -5.45 11.83
N CYS A 335 -9.84 -6.24 10.86
CA CYS A 335 -9.22 -6.51 9.57
C CYS A 335 -10.28 -6.46 8.46
N ARG A 336 -10.98 -5.34 8.37
CA ARG A 336 -12.12 -5.14 7.45
C ARG A 336 -11.81 -5.47 5.99
N HIS A 337 -10.56 -5.29 5.60
CA HIS A 337 -10.09 -5.47 4.23
C HIS A 337 -9.79 -6.93 3.86
N MET A 338 -9.62 -7.81 4.82
CA MET A 338 -9.36 -9.23 4.55
C MET A 338 -10.52 -9.92 3.84
N VAL A 339 -11.75 -9.52 4.15
CA VAL A 339 -12.95 -10.08 3.51
C VAL A 339 -12.99 -9.74 2.01
N MET A 340 -12.54 -8.56 1.62
CA MET A 340 -12.42 -8.20 0.20
C MET A 340 -11.37 -9.02 -0.54
N ARG A 341 -10.29 -9.38 0.13
CA ARG A 341 -9.19 -10.12 -0.46
C ARG A 341 -9.53 -11.56 -0.78
N GLN A 342 -10.47 -12.16 -0.05
CA GLN A 342 -10.97 -13.50 -0.40
C GLN A 342 -11.45 -13.58 -1.86
N ARG A 343 -12.00 -12.49 -2.38
CA ARG A 343 -12.48 -12.38 -3.76
C ARG A 343 -11.36 -12.24 -4.80
N PHE A 344 -10.18 -11.77 -4.37
CA PHE A 344 -9.02 -11.53 -5.22
C PHE A 344 -7.94 -12.62 -5.09
N ALA A 345 -8.35 -13.86 -4.81
CA ALA A 345 -7.47 -15.03 -4.72
C ALA A 345 -6.46 -14.99 -3.56
N VAL A 346 -6.78 -14.31 -2.46
CA VAL A 346 -6.06 -14.57 -1.20
C VAL A 346 -6.33 -16.01 -0.81
N PRO A 347 -5.31 -16.87 -0.65
CA PRO A 347 -5.52 -18.25 -0.29
C PRO A 347 -6.37 -18.37 1.00
N GLY A 348 -7.35 -19.28 1.03
CA GLY A 348 -8.20 -19.50 2.21
C GLY A 348 -7.41 -19.84 3.49
N SER A 349 -6.17 -20.34 3.34
CA SER A 349 -5.23 -20.52 4.45
C SER A 349 -4.91 -19.21 5.17
N TYR A 350 -4.83 -18.06 4.47
CA TYR A 350 -4.57 -16.77 5.10
C TYR A 350 -5.69 -16.31 6.02
N LEU A 351 -6.95 -16.58 5.65
CA LEU A 351 -8.10 -16.21 6.50
C LEU A 351 -8.09 -16.98 7.81
N LYS A 352 -7.74 -18.27 7.76
CA LYS A 352 -7.59 -19.10 8.96
C LYS A 352 -6.42 -18.62 9.83
N GLU A 353 -5.26 -18.42 9.23
CA GLU A 353 -4.06 -17.95 9.91
C GLU A 353 -4.25 -16.55 10.50
N ALA A 354 -4.99 -15.67 9.80
CA ALA A 354 -5.36 -14.35 10.30
C ALA A 354 -6.26 -14.42 11.53
N GLY A 355 -7.25 -15.31 11.54
CA GLY A 355 -8.10 -15.55 12.72
C GLY A 355 -7.25 -16.01 13.91
N GLU A 356 -6.33 -16.94 13.70
CA GLU A 356 -5.42 -17.44 14.74
C GLU A 356 -4.43 -16.37 15.24
N TYR A 357 -4.00 -15.45 14.38
CA TYR A 357 -3.17 -14.32 14.75
C TYR A 357 -3.93 -13.33 15.64
N LEU A 358 -5.13 -12.95 15.23
CA LEU A 358 -5.96 -12.01 15.98
C LEU A 358 -6.40 -12.57 17.34
N ASP A 359 -6.67 -13.86 17.45
CA ASP A 359 -7.00 -14.53 18.71
C ASP A 359 -5.80 -14.51 19.68
N ARG A 360 -4.56 -14.53 19.19
CA ARG A 360 -3.33 -14.41 20.02
C ARG A 360 -3.09 -13.01 20.56
N GLU A 361 -3.36 -11.98 19.74
CA GLU A 361 -3.13 -10.57 20.13
C GLU A 361 -4.25 -10.02 21.05
N THR A 362 -5.41 -10.70 21.13
CA THR A 362 -6.56 -10.29 21.95
C THR A 362 -6.69 -11.09 23.25
N SER A 363 -5.85 -12.09 23.48
CA SER A 363 -5.75 -12.90 24.69
C SER A 363 -4.57 -12.49 25.55
#